data_4f8323e29d08977055d92f3509c277e6
#
_entry.id   4f8323e29d08977055d92f3509c277e6
#
_cell.length_a   1.000
_cell.length_b   1.000
_cell.length_c   1.000
_cell.angle_alpha   90.00
_cell.angle_beta   90.00
_cell.angle_gamma   90.00
#
_symmetry.space_group_name_H-M   'P 1'
#
loop_
_entity.id
_entity.type
_entity.pdbx_description
1 polymer ?
#
loop_
_entity_poly.entity_id
_entity_poly.type
_entity_poly.pdbx_seq_one_letter_code
_entity_poly.pdbx_strand_id
1 'polypeptide(L)'
;MLHPQAQALLQAMIDHAVPPMHTLSVQAARQTYLERKALTQPTPPAVRSMDLSPESPLAPPVRVRVIHPFESSADTALPALVFFHGGGWVIGDLDTHDTLCRELALQAGVVVVSVDYRLAPEHRFPAAVEDCVAATRWVRSQAQALGIDGHRLAVGGDSAGGNLAAVVALVLRDDDDQETYSSLRHQLLIYPATDMRQVAPSHTHNAQGYLLTREMLAWYRSHYMGQTQGNDDWRASPLLHPKLQGLPPALVLTAGYDPLCDEGLQYAQALSQAGVPCTQLCFDRQIHGFILMGRVLEEAHTAVALCAAELKRALHGGPSRPPRSQSGRE
;
A
#
# COMPACT_ATOMS: atom_id res chain seq x y z
N MET A 1 -22.41 8.26 -9.54
CA MET A 1 -23.26 7.05 -9.36
C MET A 1 -22.34 5.86 -9.26
N LEU A 2 -22.56 4.97 -8.26
CA LEU A 2 -21.73 3.76 -8.04
C LEU A 2 -21.65 2.88 -9.31
N HIS A 3 -20.53 2.24 -9.54
CA HIS A 3 -20.34 1.35 -10.69
C HIS A 3 -21.32 0.16 -10.61
N PRO A 4 -22.00 -0.25 -11.69
CA PRO A 4 -22.99 -1.33 -11.65
C PRO A 4 -22.46 -2.65 -11.07
N GLN A 5 -21.22 -3.02 -11.39
CA GLN A 5 -20.60 -4.23 -10.83
C GLN A 5 -20.35 -4.09 -9.31
N ALA A 6 -19.92 -2.91 -8.83
CA ALA A 6 -19.75 -2.67 -7.39
C ALA A 6 -21.12 -2.71 -6.67
N GLN A 7 -22.16 -2.14 -7.28
CA GLN A 7 -23.53 -2.22 -6.76
C GLN A 7 -24.03 -3.67 -6.67
N ALA A 8 -23.78 -4.47 -7.72
CA ALA A 8 -24.16 -5.89 -7.74
C ALA A 8 -23.41 -6.69 -6.67
N LEU A 9 -22.12 -6.43 -6.47
CA LEU A 9 -21.32 -7.06 -5.41
C LEU A 9 -21.88 -6.74 -4.02
N LEU A 10 -22.17 -5.48 -3.73
CA LEU A 10 -22.73 -5.07 -2.45
C LEU A 10 -24.11 -5.68 -2.21
N GLN A 11 -24.96 -5.75 -3.25
CA GLN A 11 -26.26 -6.41 -3.17
C GLN A 11 -26.13 -7.91 -2.88
N ALA A 12 -25.20 -8.58 -3.56
CA ALA A 12 -24.95 -10.01 -3.31
C ALA A 12 -24.47 -10.25 -1.86
N MET A 13 -23.68 -9.37 -1.29
CA MET A 13 -23.27 -9.48 0.13
C MET A 13 -24.48 -9.35 1.08
N ILE A 14 -25.44 -8.50 0.76
CA ILE A 14 -26.70 -8.36 1.53
C ILE A 14 -27.54 -9.62 1.38
N ASP A 15 -27.77 -10.09 0.15
CA ASP A 15 -28.59 -11.26 -0.15
C ASP A 15 -28.07 -12.55 0.50
N HIS A 16 -26.76 -12.66 0.62
CA HIS A 16 -26.09 -13.79 1.30
C HIS A 16 -25.84 -13.55 2.79
N ALA A 17 -26.35 -12.46 3.36
CA ALA A 17 -26.18 -12.09 4.77
C ALA A 17 -24.72 -12.18 5.25
N VAL A 18 -23.77 -11.69 4.42
CA VAL A 18 -22.33 -11.70 4.76
C VAL A 18 -22.10 -10.81 5.97
N PRO A 19 -21.56 -11.36 7.08
CA PRO A 19 -21.38 -10.58 8.31
C PRO A 19 -20.32 -9.49 8.11
N PRO A 20 -20.57 -8.26 8.61
CA PRO A 20 -19.55 -7.21 8.60
C PRO A 20 -18.33 -7.61 9.43
N MET A 21 -17.11 -7.32 8.94
CA MET A 21 -15.84 -7.74 9.57
C MET A 21 -15.76 -7.32 11.04
N HIS A 22 -16.23 -6.12 11.38
CA HIS A 22 -16.18 -5.59 12.75
C HIS A 22 -17.07 -6.33 13.76
N THR A 23 -17.96 -7.21 13.29
CA THR A 23 -18.80 -8.06 14.15
C THR A 23 -18.16 -9.42 14.45
N LEU A 24 -17.04 -9.72 13.80
CA LEU A 24 -16.32 -10.97 13.93
C LEU A 24 -15.19 -10.85 15.00
N SER A 25 -14.80 -12.01 15.54
CA SER A 25 -13.49 -12.06 16.20
C SER A 25 -12.36 -11.78 15.21
N VAL A 26 -11.22 -11.30 15.70
CA VAL A 26 -10.05 -11.03 14.82
C VAL A 26 -9.66 -12.26 14.02
N GLN A 27 -9.64 -13.43 14.64
CA GLN A 27 -9.31 -14.69 13.95
C GLN A 27 -10.34 -15.03 12.86
N ALA A 28 -11.64 -14.89 13.15
CA ALA A 28 -12.69 -15.13 12.14
C ALA A 28 -12.62 -14.10 11.00
N ALA A 29 -12.31 -12.84 11.29
CA ALA A 29 -12.14 -11.80 10.28
C ALA A 29 -10.95 -12.11 9.35
N ARG A 30 -9.81 -12.55 9.88
CA ARG A 30 -8.64 -12.99 9.10
C ARG A 30 -8.99 -14.15 8.17
N GLN A 31 -9.68 -15.17 8.71
CA GLN A 31 -10.09 -16.33 7.92
C GLN A 31 -11.08 -15.93 6.81
N THR A 32 -12.10 -15.15 7.13
CA THR A 32 -13.08 -14.65 6.15
C THR A 32 -12.42 -13.81 5.05
N TYR A 33 -11.42 -12.98 5.42
CA TYR A 33 -10.70 -12.16 4.45
C TYR A 33 -9.89 -13.02 3.46
N LEU A 34 -9.22 -14.06 3.95
CA LEU A 34 -8.50 -15.03 3.11
C LEU A 34 -9.46 -15.81 2.20
N GLU A 35 -10.59 -16.29 2.72
CA GLU A 35 -11.58 -17.05 1.94
C GLU A 35 -12.24 -16.21 0.83
N ARG A 36 -12.46 -14.92 1.08
CA ARG A 36 -13.02 -13.98 0.08
C ARG A 36 -12.18 -13.90 -1.18
N LYS A 37 -10.87 -14.13 -1.10
CA LYS A 37 -9.96 -14.15 -2.24
C LYS A 37 -10.47 -15.07 -3.36
N ALA A 38 -10.91 -16.28 -3.02
CA ALA A 38 -11.39 -17.26 -4.00
C ALA A 38 -12.62 -16.78 -4.79
N LEU A 39 -13.41 -15.88 -4.20
CA LEU A 39 -14.63 -15.35 -4.81
C LEU A 39 -14.38 -14.09 -5.65
N THR A 40 -13.43 -13.26 -5.26
CA THR A 40 -13.28 -11.90 -5.82
C THR A 40 -12.01 -11.69 -6.64
N GLN A 41 -10.95 -12.44 -6.37
CA GLN A 41 -9.69 -12.27 -7.09
C GLN A 41 -9.58 -13.21 -8.29
N PRO A 42 -8.92 -12.80 -9.38
CA PRO A 42 -8.59 -13.69 -10.48
C PRO A 42 -7.56 -14.74 -10.04
N THR A 43 -7.38 -15.76 -10.86
CA THR A 43 -6.30 -16.75 -10.66
C THR A 43 -4.96 -16.01 -10.72
N PRO A 44 -4.09 -16.19 -9.70
CA PRO A 44 -2.79 -15.51 -9.71
C PRO A 44 -1.95 -16.01 -10.90
N PRO A 45 -1.27 -15.09 -11.61
CA PRO A 45 -0.41 -15.48 -12.72
C PRO A 45 0.78 -16.32 -12.22
N ALA A 46 1.23 -17.24 -13.09
CA ALA A 46 2.39 -18.06 -12.81
C ALA A 46 3.67 -17.20 -12.87
N VAL A 47 4.37 -17.10 -11.76
CA VAL A 47 5.66 -16.42 -11.61
C VAL A 47 6.50 -17.17 -10.59
N ARG A 48 7.81 -16.95 -10.62
CA ARG A 48 8.70 -17.47 -9.59
C ARG A 48 8.48 -16.69 -8.29
N SER A 49 8.19 -17.39 -7.20
CA SER A 49 8.10 -16.78 -5.87
C SER A 49 8.75 -17.65 -4.82
N MET A 50 9.28 -17.01 -3.77
CA MET A 50 9.86 -17.69 -2.62
C MET A 50 9.53 -16.92 -1.34
N ASP A 51 9.20 -17.65 -0.28
CA ASP A 51 9.00 -17.09 1.06
C ASP A 51 10.32 -17.17 1.84
N LEU A 52 10.71 -16.07 2.45
CA LEU A 52 11.93 -15.93 3.24
C LEU A 52 11.58 -15.38 4.62
N SER A 53 12.39 -15.73 5.61
CA SER A 53 12.31 -15.18 6.98
C SER A 53 13.61 -14.46 7.28
N PRO A 54 13.76 -13.19 6.88
CA PRO A 54 14.98 -12.44 7.14
C PRO A 54 15.18 -12.21 8.63
N GLU A 55 16.40 -12.39 9.09
CA GLU A 55 16.79 -11.98 10.42
C GLU A 55 17.06 -10.47 10.42
N SER A 56 16.43 -9.77 11.34
CA SER A 56 16.68 -8.34 11.57
C SER A 56 17.19 -8.15 13.01
N PRO A 57 18.33 -7.50 13.20
CA PRO A 57 18.83 -7.20 14.54
C PRO A 57 17.97 -6.18 15.30
N LEU A 58 17.06 -5.46 14.60
CA LEU A 58 16.24 -4.37 15.15
C LEU A 58 14.79 -4.77 15.39
N ALA A 59 14.33 -5.89 14.82
CA ALA A 59 12.95 -6.35 14.94
C ALA A 59 12.89 -7.89 14.88
N PRO A 60 11.80 -8.54 15.35
CA PRO A 60 11.56 -9.96 15.14
C PRO A 60 11.64 -10.30 13.64
N PRO A 61 11.96 -11.57 13.29
CA PRO A 61 11.98 -11.99 11.90
C PRO A 61 10.65 -11.69 11.22
N VAL A 62 10.69 -10.92 10.15
CA VAL A 62 9.53 -10.58 9.33
C VAL A 62 9.56 -11.47 8.10
N ARG A 63 8.50 -12.26 7.87
CA ARG A 63 8.42 -13.04 6.64
C ARG A 63 8.20 -12.12 5.45
N VAL A 64 8.83 -12.47 4.33
CA VAL A 64 8.62 -11.77 3.06
C VAL A 64 8.40 -12.79 1.95
N ARG A 65 7.59 -12.42 0.95
CA ARG A 65 7.48 -13.15 -0.31
C ARG A 65 8.15 -12.35 -1.40
N VAL A 66 9.21 -12.94 -1.99
CA VAL A 66 9.93 -12.35 -3.12
C VAL A 66 9.35 -12.93 -4.41
N ILE A 67 8.82 -12.07 -5.27
CA ILE A 67 8.13 -12.43 -6.51
C ILE A 67 8.90 -11.86 -7.69
N HIS A 68 9.42 -12.72 -8.56
CA HIS A 68 10.12 -12.33 -9.78
C HIS A 68 9.18 -12.35 -10.98
N PRO A 69 9.20 -11.33 -11.85
CA PRO A 69 8.24 -11.21 -12.97
C PRO A 69 8.38 -12.33 -14.01
N PHE A 70 9.58 -12.87 -14.17
CA PHE A 70 9.92 -13.95 -15.11
C PHE A 70 11.17 -14.67 -14.62
N GLU A 71 11.50 -15.78 -15.25
CA GLU A 71 12.79 -16.43 -15.03
C GLU A 71 13.89 -15.45 -15.51
N SER A 72 14.51 -14.77 -14.55
CA SER A 72 15.61 -13.86 -14.85
C SER A 72 16.87 -14.68 -15.20
N SER A 73 17.54 -14.31 -16.28
CA SER A 73 18.95 -14.67 -16.43
C SER A 73 19.71 -14.08 -15.23
N ALA A 74 20.65 -14.85 -14.67
CA ALA A 74 21.42 -14.48 -13.47
C ALA A 74 22.17 -13.12 -13.57
N ASP A 75 22.18 -12.51 -14.76
CA ASP A 75 23.01 -11.35 -15.08
C ASP A 75 22.27 -10.00 -15.04
N THR A 76 20.95 -9.97 -14.79
CA THR A 76 20.19 -8.70 -14.84
C THR A 76 19.43 -8.45 -13.54
N ALA A 77 19.99 -7.59 -12.69
CA ALA A 77 19.30 -7.11 -11.51
C ALA A 77 18.10 -6.21 -11.90
N LEU A 78 16.92 -6.53 -11.37
CA LEU A 78 15.67 -5.80 -11.64
C LEU A 78 15.40 -4.78 -10.53
N PRO A 79 14.75 -3.64 -10.85
CA PRO A 79 14.23 -2.78 -9.79
C PRO A 79 13.18 -3.49 -8.96
N ALA A 80 12.88 -2.98 -7.75
CA ALA A 80 11.94 -3.65 -6.87
C ALA A 80 10.92 -2.71 -6.24
N LEU A 81 9.74 -3.29 -5.96
CA LEU A 81 8.69 -2.73 -5.12
C LEU A 81 8.66 -3.50 -3.79
N VAL A 82 8.87 -2.82 -2.67
CA VAL A 82 8.56 -3.34 -1.34
C VAL A 82 7.09 -3.04 -1.07
N PHE A 83 6.27 -4.09 -0.97
CA PHE A 83 4.83 -3.97 -0.90
C PHE A 83 4.30 -4.35 0.49
N PHE A 84 3.44 -3.50 1.05
CA PHE A 84 2.77 -3.69 2.32
C PHE A 84 1.28 -3.89 2.06
N HIS A 85 0.73 -5.01 2.52
CA HIS A 85 -0.66 -5.36 2.28
C HIS A 85 -1.64 -4.50 3.08
N GLY A 86 -2.87 -4.36 2.57
CA GLY A 86 -4.00 -3.75 3.27
C GLY A 86 -4.61 -4.67 4.32
N GLY A 87 -5.68 -4.19 4.96
CA GLY A 87 -6.40 -4.95 5.99
C GLY A 87 -6.43 -4.27 7.36
N GLY A 88 -6.32 -2.95 7.41
CA GLY A 88 -6.47 -2.15 8.64
C GLY A 88 -5.46 -2.52 9.73
N TRP A 89 -4.28 -3.01 9.39
CA TRP A 89 -3.22 -3.49 10.30
C TRP A 89 -3.65 -4.67 11.20
N VAL A 90 -4.82 -5.27 10.95
CA VAL A 90 -5.43 -6.33 11.78
C VAL A 90 -5.60 -7.62 11.01
N ILE A 91 -5.93 -7.54 9.74
CA ILE A 91 -6.13 -8.66 8.82
C ILE A 91 -5.22 -8.54 7.61
N GLY A 92 -5.20 -9.56 6.77
CA GLY A 92 -4.33 -9.63 5.61
C GLY A 92 -3.03 -10.40 5.89
N ASP A 93 -2.42 -10.88 4.82
CA ASP A 93 -1.18 -11.65 4.82
C ASP A 93 -0.59 -11.73 3.41
N LEU A 94 0.50 -12.48 3.24
CA LEU A 94 1.14 -12.70 1.94
C LEU A 94 0.19 -13.34 0.92
N ASP A 95 -0.74 -14.20 1.36
CA ASP A 95 -1.62 -14.94 0.46
C ASP A 95 -2.81 -14.11 -0.01
N THR A 96 -3.33 -13.22 0.82
CA THR A 96 -4.46 -12.35 0.49
C THR A 96 -4.13 -11.34 -0.61
N HIS A 97 -2.85 -10.95 -0.75
CA HIS A 97 -2.38 -9.97 -1.74
C HIS A 97 -1.48 -10.58 -2.82
N ASP A 98 -1.29 -11.90 -2.83
CA ASP A 98 -0.41 -12.60 -3.77
C ASP A 98 -0.75 -12.31 -5.25
N THR A 99 -2.05 -12.31 -5.60
CA THR A 99 -2.50 -12.04 -6.96
C THR A 99 -2.09 -10.64 -7.42
N LEU A 100 -2.39 -9.60 -6.63
CA LEU A 100 -2.03 -8.22 -6.95
C LEU A 100 -0.51 -8.06 -7.07
N CYS A 101 0.26 -8.62 -6.14
CA CYS A 101 1.71 -8.54 -6.17
C CYS A 101 2.31 -9.20 -7.42
N ARG A 102 1.77 -10.34 -7.84
CA ARG A 102 2.20 -11.03 -9.08
C ARG A 102 1.84 -10.25 -10.34
N GLU A 103 0.65 -9.67 -10.38
CA GLU A 103 0.21 -8.82 -11.51
C GLU A 103 1.09 -7.57 -11.62
N LEU A 104 1.39 -6.89 -10.51
CA LEU A 104 2.30 -5.75 -10.48
C LEU A 104 3.72 -6.15 -10.93
N ALA A 105 4.23 -7.28 -10.43
CA ALA A 105 5.55 -7.76 -10.82
C ALA A 105 5.64 -7.97 -12.34
N LEU A 106 4.70 -8.71 -12.92
CA LEU A 106 4.67 -9.03 -14.35
C LEU A 106 4.51 -7.77 -15.22
N GLN A 107 3.53 -6.94 -14.91
CA GLN A 107 3.17 -5.81 -15.76
C GLN A 107 4.20 -4.68 -15.68
N ALA A 108 4.78 -4.44 -14.49
CA ALA A 108 5.82 -3.43 -14.32
C ALA A 108 7.23 -3.94 -14.67
N GLY A 109 7.46 -5.26 -14.73
CA GLY A 109 8.78 -5.84 -14.93
C GLY A 109 9.72 -5.62 -13.73
N VAL A 110 9.20 -5.69 -12.51
CA VAL A 110 9.94 -5.44 -11.27
C VAL A 110 9.85 -6.66 -10.34
N VAL A 111 10.82 -6.81 -9.45
CA VAL A 111 10.66 -7.74 -8.31
C VAL A 111 9.70 -7.12 -7.31
N VAL A 112 8.72 -7.87 -6.82
CA VAL A 112 7.88 -7.45 -5.70
C VAL A 112 8.28 -8.21 -4.46
N VAL A 113 8.59 -7.48 -3.39
CA VAL A 113 8.86 -8.03 -2.06
C VAL A 113 7.67 -7.68 -1.17
N SER A 114 6.75 -8.64 -1.02
CA SER A 114 5.57 -8.52 -0.15
C SER A 114 5.96 -8.83 1.29
N VAL A 115 5.60 -7.96 2.22
CA VAL A 115 6.01 -8.01 3.63
C VAL A 115 4.86 -8.47 4.52
N ASP A 116 5.10 -9.52 5.31
CA ASP A 116 4.17 -10.08 6.29
C ASP A 116 4.40 -9.41 7.66
N TYR A 117 4.11 -8.12 7.75
CA TYR A 117 4.33 -7.33 8.97
C TYR A 117 3.42 -7.78 10.11
N ARG A 118 3.88 -7.59 11.36
CA ARG A 118 3.13 -7.95 12.56
C ARG A 118 1.79 -7.22 12.66
N LEU A 119 0.73 -7.96 12.96
CA LEU A 119 -0.64 -7.47 13.02
C LEU A 119 -1.10 -7.17 14.44
N ALA A 120 -2.00 -6.22 14.55
CA ALA A 120 -2.78 -5.95 15.75
C ALA A 120 -3.96 -6.95 15.89
N PRO A 121 -4.46 -7.19 17.10
CA PRO A 121 -4.11 -6.55 18.37
C PRO A 121 -2.88 -7.16 19.06
N GLU A 122 -2.32 -8.25 18.53
CA GLU A 122 -1.18 -8.95 19.13
C GLU A 122 0.06 -8.03 19.15
N HIS A 123 0.22 -7.25 18.08
CA HIS A 123 1.30 -6.27 17.93
C HIS A 123 0.71 -4.93 17.48
N ARG A 124 0.44 -4.07 18.45
CA ARG A 124 -0.14 -2.76 18.20
C ARG A 124 0.86 -1.79 17.58
N PHE A 125 0.37 -0.63 17.18
CA PHE A 125 1.20 0.50 16.77
C PHE A 125 2.33 0.77 17.82
N PRO A 126 3.58 0.97 17.40
CA PRO A 126 4.05 1.12 16.01
C PRO A 126 4.66 -0.15 15.36
N ALA A 127 4.40 -1.36 15.85
CA ALA A 127 5.07 -2.60 15.43
C ALA A 127 5.09 -2.81 13.90
N ALA A 128 3.96 -2.58 13.21
CA ALA A 128 3.88 -2.70 11.75
C ALA A 128 4.80 -1.70 11.03
N VAL A 129 4.92 -0.47 11.55
CA VAL A 129 5.82 0.56 11.00
C VAL A 129 7.28 0.10 11.13
N GLU A 130 7.66 -0.38 12.32
CA GLU A 130 9.02 -0.87 12.59
C GLU A 130 9.40 -2.02 11.65
N ASP A 131 8.49 -2.97 11.45
CA ASP A 131 8.69 -4.11 10.56
C ASP A 131 8.86 -3.67 9.11
N CYS A 132 8.02 -2.75 8.62
CA CYS A 132 8.07 -2.28 7.24
C CYS A 132 9.34 -1.47 6.96
N VAL A 133 9.80 -0.65 7.91
CA VAL A 133 11.09 0.05 7.82
C VAL A 133 12.25 -0.95 7.79
N ALA A 134 12.25 -1.92 8.72
CA ALA A 134 13.29 -2.95 8.80
C ALA A 134 13.33 -3.81 7.54
N ALA A 135 12.16 -4.22 7.01
CA ALA A 135 12.08 -4.99 5.76
C ALA A 135 12.62 -4.20 4.56
N THR A 136 12.33 -2.89 4.46
CA THR A 136 12.82 -2.06 3.36
C THR A 136 14.35 -1.92 3.41
N ARG A 137 14.93 -1.72 4.58
CA ARG A 137 16.39 -1.71 4.78
C ARG A 137 17.02 -3.05 4.44
N TRP A 138 16.39 -4.14 4.87
CA TRP A 138 16.85 -5.49 4.56
C TRP A 138 16.84 -5.75 3.05
N VAL A 139 15.77 -5.41 2.33
CA VAL A 139 15.69 -5.54 0.86
C VAL A 139 16.85 -4.78 0.20
N ARG A 140 17.16 -3.57 0.66
CA ARG A 140 18.28 -2.79 0.14
C ARG A 140 19.63 -3.50 0.40
N SER A 141 19.85 -4.00 1.61
CA SER A 141 21.09 -4.67 2.01
C SER A 141 21.29 -6.02 1.31
N GLN A 142 20.22 -6.73 1.00
CA GLN A 142 20.24 -8.05 0.34
C GLN A 142 19.97 -7.98 -1.17
N ALA A 143 19.96 -6.81 -1.76
CA ALA A 143 19.53 -6.59 -3.13
C ALA A 143 20.25 -7.53 -4.12
N GLN A 144 21.58 -7.67 -4.04
CA GLN A 144 22.35 -8.56 -4.89
C GLN A 144 21.91 -10.03 -4.76
N ALA A 145 21.73 -10.51 -3.53
CA ALA A 145 21.33 -11.91 -3.28
C ALA A 145 19.90 -12.20 -3.78
N LEU A 146 19.05 -11.15 -3.82
CA LEU A 146 17.67 -11.23 -4.29
C LEU A 146 17.53 -10.96 -5.80
N GLY A 147 18.61 -10.69 -6.53
CA GLY A 147 18.57 -10.31 -7.94
C GLY A 147 17.92 -8.93 -8.17
N ILE A 148 18.03 -8.04 -7.19
CA ILE A 148 17.44 -6.70 -7.18
C ILE A 148 18.52 -5.65 -7.43
N ASP A 149 18.19 -4.62 -8.23
CA ASP A 149 18.96 -3.38 -8.26
C ASP A 149 18.60 -2.52 -7.04
N GLY A 150 19.43 -2.59 -6.02
CA GLY A 150 19.23 -1.88 -4.78
C GLY A 150 19.21 -0.34 -4.88
N HIS A 151 19.51 0.26 -6.04
CA HIS A 151 19.43 1.70 -6.27
C HIS A 151 18.10 2.13 -6.90
N ARG A 152 17.22 1.18 -7.23
CA ARG A 152 15.91 1.42 -7.87
C ARG A 152 14.81 0.70 -7.11
N LEU A 153 14.48 1.23 -5.92
CA LEU A 153 13.43 0.72 -5.07
C LEU A 153 12.20 1.63 -5.09
N ALA A 154 11.03 1.04 -4.95
CA ALA A 154 9.80 1.72 -4.59
C ALA A 154 9.23 1.11 -3.32
N VAL A 155 8.46 1.89 -2.58
CA VAL A 155 7.59 1.40 -1.52
C VAL A 155 6.15 1.55 -1.96
N GLY A 156 5.28 0.63 -1.59
CA GLY A 156 3.87 0.74 -1.95
C GLY A 156 2.98 -0.19 -1.15
N GLY A 157 1.68 0.03 -1.27
CA GLY A 157 0.68 -0.77 -0.62
C GLY A 157 -0.71 -0.20 -0.79
N ASP A 158 -1.70 -0.94 -0.33
CA ASP A 158 -3.10 -0.56 -0.38
C ASP A 158 -3.68 -0.33 1.02
N SER A 159 -4.54 0.68 1.18
CA SER A 159 -5.23 0.95 2.45
C SER A 159 -4.24 1.19 3.61
N ALA A 160 -4.26 0.36 4.63
CA ALA A 160 -3.26 0.35 5.71
C ALA A 160 -1.83 0.17 5.19
N GLY A 161 -1.64 -0.63 4.13
CA GLY A 161 -0.33 -0.79 3.47
C GLY A 161 0.11 0.48 2.74
N GLY A 162 -0.82 1.23 2.15
CA GLY A 162 -0.56 2.55 1.58
C GLY A 162 -0.13 3.57 2.65
N ASN A 163 -0.74 3.52 3.82
CA ASN A 163 -0.29 4.26 5.00
C ASN A 163 1.16 3.90 5.35
N LEU A 164 1.45 2.61 5.52
CA LEU A 164 2.78 2.12 5.87
C LEU A 164 3.82 2.53 4.83
N ALA A 165 3.50 2.51 3.54
CA ALA A 165 4.40 2.95 2.47
C ALA A 165 4.74 4.45 2.58
N ALA A 166 3.74 5.30 2.83
CA ALA A 166 3.95 6.72 3.05
C ALA A 166 4.81 6.98 4.30
N VAL A 167 4.54 6.28 5.40
CA VAL A 167 5.29 6.40 6.67
C VAL A 167 6.72 5.91 6.52
N VAL A 168 6.95 4.77 5.83
CA VAL A 168 8.30 4.26 5.56
C VAL A 168 9.14 5.28 4.78
N ALA A 169 8.55 5.90 3.74
CA ALA A 169 9.24 6.95 2.99
C ALA A 169 9.63 8.15 3.85
N LEU A 170 8.75 8.56 4.79
CA LEU A 170 9.02 9.63 5.75
C LEU A 170 10.11 9.26 6.75
N VAL A 171 10.01 8.08 7.37
CA VAL A 171 11.00 7.59 8.35
C VAL A 171 12.39 7.50 7.71
N LEU A 172 12.51 6.87 6.54
CA LEU A 172 13.80 6.71 5.87
C LEU A 172 14.40 8.03 5.41
N ARG A 173 13.58 9.04 5.06
CA ARG A 173 14.07 10.39 4.72
C ARG A 173 14.63 11.12 5.95
N ASP A 174 13.97 10.96 7.09
CA ASP A 174 14.30 11.69 8.32
C ASP A 174 15.37 11.00 9.17
N ASP A 175 15.72 9.77 8.83
CA ASP A 175 16.74 8.97 9.49
C ASP A 175 18.14 9.18 8.87
N ASP A 176 19.17 8.73 9.56
CA ASP A 176 20.57 8.78 9.10
C ASP A 176 20.88 7.77 7.97
N ASP A 177 19.96 6.83 7.67
CA ASP A 177 20.12 5.84 6.59
C ASP A 177 19.87 6.44 5.20
N GLN A 178 20.75 7.34 4.81
CA GLN A 178 20.69 8.01 3.51
C GLN A 178 20.90 7.03 2.34
N GLU A 179 21.55 5.88 2.57
CA GLU A 179 21.77 4.89 1.52
C GLU A 179 20.45 4.22 1.12
N THR A 180 19.64 3.76 2.08
CA THR A 180 18.31 3.20 1.78
C THR A 180 17.38 4.29 1.24
N TYR A 181 17.38 5.49 1.84
CA TYR A 181 16.53 6.58 1.35
C TYR A 181 16.83 6.97 -0.10
N SER A 182 18.11 7.14 -0.46
CA SER A 182 18.52 7.53 -1.82
C SER A 182 18.18 6.46 -2.88
N SER A 183 17.88 5.24 -2.48
CA SER A 183 17.43 4.18 -3.36
C SER A 183 15.94 4.26 -3.71
N LEU A 184 15.14 4.97 -2.90
CA LEU A 184 13.70 5.10 -3.12
C LEU A 184 13.43 6.04 -4.30
N ARG A 185 12.76 5.51 -5.32
CA ARG A 185 12.41 6.22 -6.56
C ARG A 185 10.94 6.55 -6.66
N HIS A 186 10.07 5.86 -5.90
CA HIS A 186 8.63 6.02 -6.03
C HIS A 186 7.87 5.55 -4.79
N GLN A 187 6.67 6.13 -4.59
CA GLN A 187 5.66 5.69 -3.64
C GLN A 187 4.39 5.30 -4.40
N LEU A 188 3.93 4.07 -4.25
CA LEU A 188 2.65 3.58 -4.80
C LEU A 188 1.62 3.50 -3.68
N LEU A 189 0.74 4.49 -3.58
CA LEU A 189 -0.22 4.66 -2.49
C LEU A 189 -1.65 4.40 -2.99
N ILE A 190 -2.15 3.19 -2.77
CA ILE A 190 -3.45 2.74 -3.26
C ILE A 190 -4.49 2.96 -2.16
N TYR A 191 -5.44 3.88 -2.37
CA TYR A 191 -6.47 4.37 -1.42
C TYR A 191 -5.97 4.41 0.04
N PRO A 192 -4.85 5.12 0.30
CA PRO A 192 -4.15 5.04 1.58
C PRO A 192 -4.95 5.66 2.72
N ALA A 193 -4.88 5.06 3.92
CA ALA A 193 -5.26 5.74 5.15
C ALA A 193 -4.18 6.76 5.52
N THR A 194 -4.51 8.03 5.63
CA THR A 194 -3.52 9.09 5.86
C THR A 194 -3.76 9.94 7.10
N ASP A 195 -4.96 9.81 7.71
CA ASP A 195 -5.33 10.59 8.90
C ASP A 195 -6.19 9.77 9.87
N MET A 196 -5.60 9.31 10.97
CA MET A 196 -6.30 8.55 12.01
C MET A 196 -7.36 9.35 12.77
N ARG A 197 -7.41 10.68 12.59
CA ARG A 197 -8.45 11.52 13.19
C ARG A 197 -9.80 11.34 12.49
N GLN A 198 -9.80 10.88 11.22
CA GLN A 198 -11.01 10.59 10.44
C GLN A 198 -11.94 11.79 10.31
N VAL A 199 -11.37 12.98 10.06
CA VAL A 199 -12.09 14.25 10.02
C VAL A 199 -12.50 14.68 8.60
N ALA A 200 -12.00 14.03 7.56
CA ALA A 200 -12.30 14.35 6.18
C ALA A 200 -13.80 14.08 5.85
N PRO A 201 -14.44 14.87 4.94
CA PRO A 201 -15.86 14.77 4.64
C PRO A 201 -16.31 13.38 4.18
N SER A 202 -15.48 12.64 3.45
CA SER A 202 -15.78 11.28 2.98
C SER A 202 -16.04 10.29 4.13
N HIS A 203 -15.46 10.50 5.32
CA HIS A 203 -15.78 9.70 6.50
C HIS A 203 -17.24 9.83 6.96
N THR A 204 -17.92 10.90 6.56
CA THR A 204 -19.34 11.10 6.83
C THR A 204 -20.19 10.69 5.63
N HIS A 205 -19.83 11.13 4.42
CA HIS A 205 -20.61 10.89 3.21
C HIS A 205 -20.61 9.41 2.80
N ASN A 206 -19.48 8.71 3.00
CA ASN A 206 -19.30 7.30 2.67
C ASN A 206 -19.27 6.39 3.92
N ALA A 207 -19.85 6.86 5.04
CA ALA A 207 -19.81 6.16 6.32
C ALA A 207 -20.42 4.76 6.29
N GLN A 208 -21.45 4.56 5.47
CA GLN A 208 -22.26 3.33 5.39
C GLN A 208 -22.69 3.04 3.95
N GLY A 209 -23.13 1.81 3.70
CA GLY A 209 -23.68 1.41 2.41
C GLY A 209 -22.63 0.91 1.41
N TYR A 210 -21.35 0.97 1.75
CA TYR A 210 -20.23 0.50 0.95
C TYR A 210 -19.43 -0.56 1.68
N LEU A 211 -18.38 -1.11 1.05
CA LEU A 211 -17.63 -2.24 1.61
C LEU A 211 -16.89 -1.86 2.91
N LEU A 212 -16.22 -0.72 2.92
CA LEU A 212 -15.57 -0.16 4.12
C LEU A 212 -16.54 0.82 4.78
N THR A 213 -16.79 0.62 6.07
CA THR A 213 -17.71 1.47 6.83
C THR A 213 -16.99 2.17 8.00
N ARG A 214 -17.67 3.18 8.57
CA ARG A 214 -17.17 3.87 9.77
C ARG A 214 -16.95 2.90 10.93
N GLU A 215 -17.86 1.94 11.12
CA GLU A 215 -17.77 0.95 12.19
C GLU A 215 -16.56 0.04 12.00
N MET A 216 -16.27 -0.38 10.76
CA MET A 216 -15.07 -1.13 10.44
C MET A 216 -13.80 -0.32 10.69
N LEU A 217 -13.75 0.94 10.29
CA LEU A 217 -12.61 1.83 10.57
C LEU A 217 -12.39 2.00 12.07
N ALA A 218 -13.46 2.19 12.84
CA ALA A 218 -13.36 2.29 14.31
C ALA A 218 -12.84 0.99 14.94
N TRP A 219 -13.28 -0.17 14.42
CA TRP A 219 -12.82 -1.48 14.87
C TRP A 219 -11.32 -1.69 14.57
N TYR A 220 -10.86 -1.42 13.35
CA TYR A 220 -9.44 -1.50 12.98
C TYR A 220 -8.59 -0.59 13.85
N ARG A 221 -8.99 0.67 13.98
CA ARG A 221 -8.29 1.65 14.78
C ARG A 221 -8.20 1.24 16.26
N SER A 222 -9.27 0.71 16.85
CA SER A 222 -9.28 0.26 18.25
C SER A 222 -8.29 -0.87 18.51
N HIS A 223 -8.14 -1.79 17.55
CA HIS A 223 -7.15 -2.87 17.66
C HIS A 223 -5.72 -2.36 17.44
N TYR A 224 -5.51 -1.51 16.43
CA TYR A 224 -4.18 -1.03 16.04
C TYR A 224 -3.62 -0.02 17.04
N MET A 225 -4.37 1.01 17.38
CA MET A 225 -3.93 2.06 18.29
C MET A 225 -4.16 1.70 19.78
N GLY A 226 -5.07 0.79 20.06
CA GLY A 226 -5.48 0.49 21.43
C GLY A 226 -6.19 1.67 22.08
N GLN A 227 -5.95 1.88 23.39
CA GLN A 227 -6.49 3.02 24.14
C GLN A 227 -5.58 4.26 24.10
N THR A 228 -4.46 4.19 23.38
CA THR A 228 -3.54 5.32 23.26
C THR A 228 -4.15 6.41 22.40
N GLN A 229 -4.03 7.67 22.84
CA GLN A 229 -4.50 8.87 22.11
C GLN A 229 -3.55 9.26 20.96
N GLY A 230 -2.92 8.29 20.29
CA GLY A 230 -1.90 8.51 19.27
C GLY A 230 -2.41 8.89 17.88
N ASN A 231 -3.63 9.44 17.77
CA ASN A 231 -4.20 9.82 16.46
C ASN A 231 -3.41 10.93 15.75
N ASP A 232 -2.69 11.73 16.51
CA ASP A 232 -1.86 12.83 16.02
C ASP A 232 -0.40 12.42 15.76
N ASP A 233 -0.04 11.16 16.03
CA ASP A 233 1.27 10.64 15.67
C ASP A 233 1.34 10.48 14.15
N TRP A 234 2.23 11.23 13.51
CA TRP A 234 2.38 11.20 12.05
C TRP A 234 2.78 9.81 11.52
N ARG A 235 3.37 8.93 12.35
CA ARG A 235 3.68 7.55 11.96
C ARG A 235 2.43 6.68 11.81
N ALA A 236 1.27 7.16 12.29
CA ALA A 236 -0.03 6.60 12.02
C ALA A 236 -0.85 7.48 11.06
N SER A 237 -0.57 8.78 11.02
CA SER A 237 -1.27 9.81 10.26
C SER A 237 -0.30 10.62 9.39
N PRO A 238 0.26 10.07 8.30
CA PRO A 238 1.29 10.72 7.49
C PRO A 238 0.89 12.10 6.94
N LEU A 239 -0.40 12.38 6.80
CA LEU A 239 -0.90 13.71 6.44
C LEU A 239 -0.53 14.79 7.47
N LEU A 240 -0.26 14.42 8.72
CA LEU A 240 0.10 15.33 9.80
C LEU A 240 1.61 15.59 9.92
N HIS A 241 2.40 14.96 9.07
CA HIS A 241 3.84 15.18 9.10
C HIS A 241 4.16 16.63 8.69
N PRO A 242 4.96 17.38 9.50
CA PRO A 242 5.17 18.81 9.29
C PRO A 242 5.95 19.14 8.01
N LYS A 243 6.67 18.17 7.44
CA LYS A 243 7.52 18.35 6.26
C LYS A 243 7.33 17.18 5.30
N LEU A 244 6.81 17.44 4.12
CA LEU A 244 6.69 16.44 3.04
C LEU A 244 7.70 16.66 1.91
N GLN A 245 8.47 17.75 1.96
CA GLN A 245 9.49 18.05 0.96
C GLN A 245 10.55 16.97 0.88
N GLY A 246 11.06 16.74 -0.32
CA GLY A 246 12.13 15.78 -0.58
C GLY A 246 11.69 14.33 -0.65
N LEU A 247 10.43 13.99 -0.39
CA LEU A 247 9.92 12.63 -0.58
C LEU A 247 10.02 12.17 -2.03
N PRO A 248 10.14 10.84 -2.29
CA PRO A 248 10.11 10.31 -3.64
C PRO A 248 8.79 10.64 -4.34
N PRO A 249 8.78 10.79 -5.69
CA PRO A 249 7.54 10.91 -6.46
C PRO A 249 6.50 9.87 -6.07
N ALA A 250 5.22 10.21 -6.15
CA ALA A 250 4.13 9.34 -5.70
C ALA A 250 3.05 9.17 -6.77
N LEU A 251 2.43 7.98 -6.80
CA LEU A 251 1.09 7.77 -7.31
C LEU A 251 0.15 7.59 -6.12
N VAL A 252 -0.88 8.43 -6.02
CA VAL A 252 -1.98 8.27 -5.06
C VAL A 252 -3.24 7.91 -5.86
N LEU A 253 -3.73 6.68 -5.65
CA LEU A 253 -4.96 6.19 -6.24
C LEU A 253 -6.04 6.15 -5.16
N THR A 254 -7.23 6.68 -5.45
CA THR A 254 -8.38 6.69 -4.53
C THR A 254 -9.62 6.07 -5.18
N ALA A 255 -10.61 5.73 -4.38
CA ALA A 255 -11.94 5.28 -4.81
C ALA A 255 -13.00 6.28 -4.33
N GLY A 256 -14.00 6.60 -5.17
CA GLY A 256 -14.96 7.66 -4.85
C GLY A 256 -15.94 7.29 -3.75
N TYR A 257 -16.32 6.02 -3.65
CA TYR A 257 -17.23 5.51 -2.62
C TYR A 257 -16.47 4.84 -1.48
N ASP A 258 -15.54 5.61 -0.90
CA ASP A 258 -14.61 5.16 0.14
C ASP A 258 -14.52 6.24 1.23
N PRO A 259 -14.66 5.89 2.52
CA PRO A 259 -14.42 6.84 3.61
C PRO A 259 -13.01 7.49 3.56
N LEU A 260 -12.00 6.79 3.03
CA LEU A 260 -10.63 7.27 2.93
C LEU A 260 -10.36 8.16 1.69
N CYS A 261 -11.38 8.41 0.84
CA CYS A 261 -11.21 9.13 -0.41
C CYS A 261 -10.58 10.51 -0.20
N ASP A 262 -11.21 11.34 0.61
CA ASP A 262 -10.79 12.74 0.76
C ASP A 262 -9.44 12.89 1.46
N GLU A 263 -9.12 12.04 2.45
CA GLU A 263 -7.82 12.11 3.12
C GLU A 263 -6.67 11.66 2.18
N GLY A 264 -6.93 10.70 1.30
CA GLY A 264 -6.00 10.32 0.23
C GLY A 264 -5.76 11.46 -0.76
N LEU A 265 -6.82 12.14 -1.18
CA LEU A 265 -6.73 13.34 -2.04
C LEU A 265 -6.00 14.49 -1.35
N GLN A 266 -6.27 14.72 -0.07
CA GLN A 266 -5.57 15.73 0.74
C GLN A 266 -4.07 15.43 0.85
N TYR A 267 -3.70 14.17 1.01
CA TYR A 267 -2.29 13.77 1.05
C TYR A 267 -1.59 14.00 -0.30
N ALA A 268 -2.24 13.63 -1.41
CA ALA A 268 -1.71 13.90 -2.75
C ALA A 268 -1.51 15.42 -3.00
N GLN A 269 -2.46 16.23 -2.55
CA GLN A 269 -2.38 17.68 -2.64
C GLN A 269 -1.24 18.22 -1.77
N ALA A 270 -1.08 17.73 -0.54
CA ALA A 270 -0.01 18.14 0.37
C ALA A 270 1.39 17.78 -0.18
N LEU A 271 1.54 16.58 -0.80
CA LEU A 271 2.77 16.21 -1.52
C LEU A 271 3.07 17.21 -2.64
N SER A 272 2.08 17.52 -3.48
CA SER A 272 2.24 18.45 -4.60
C SER A 272 2.61 19.86 -4.12
N GLN A 273 1.98 20.36 -3.05
CA GLN A 273 2.29 21.65 -2.43
C GLN A 273 3.70 21.68 -1.83
N ALA A 274 4.19 20.53 -1.37
CA ALA A 274 5.56 20.38 -0.88
C ALA A 274 6.60 20.23 -2.02
N GLY A 275 6.19 20.32 -3.29
CA GLY A 275 7.08 20.19 -4.45
C GLY A 275 7.43 18.73 -4.80
N VAL A 276 6.74 17.77 -4.22
CA VAL A 276 6.90 16.34 -4.56
C VAL A 276 6.06 16.03 -5.80
N PRO A 277 6.64 15.49 -6.89
CA PRO A 277 5.86 15.07 -8.05
C PRO A 277 4.84 14.01 -7.65
N CYS A 278 3.56 14.30 -7.85
CA CYS A 278 2.49 13.40 -7.46
C CYS A 278 1.48 13.23 -8.60
N THR A 279 1.29 11.98 -9.04
CA THR A 279 0.18 11.60 -9.91
C THR A 279 -1.00 11.22 -9.04
N GLN A 280 -2.16 11.83 -9.28
CA GLN A 280 -3.39 11.55 -8.57
C GLN A 280 -4.39 10.90 -9.52
N LEU A 281 -4.96 9.76 -9.13
CA LEU A 281 -6.01 9.06 -9.85
C LEU A 281 -7.18 8.77 -8.90
N CYS A 282 -8.41 9.06 -9.33
CA CYS A 282 -9.60 8.70 -8.58
C CYS A 282 -10.51 7.82 -9.46
N PHE A 283 -10.80 6.61 -8.99
CA PHE A 283 -11.86 5.77 -9.53
C PHE A 283 -13.17 6.17 -8.86
N ASP A 284 -13.76 7.25 -9.36
CA ASP A 284 -14.89 7.97 -8.74
C ASP A 284 -16.16 7.14 -8.57
N ARG A 285 -16.26 5.99 -9.26
CA ARG A 285 -17.40 5.08 -9.20
C ARG A 285 -17.11 3.77 -8.46
N GLN A 286 -15.90 3.63 -7.86
CA GLN A 286 -15.49 2.43 -7.16
C GLN A 286 -15.53 2.56 -5.65
N ILE A 287 -15.50 1.39 -5.01
CA ILE A 287 -15.50 1.20 -3.56
C ILE A 287 -14.08 0.90 -3.05
N HIS A 288 -13.84 1.06 -1.75
CA HIS A 288 -12.60 0.65 -1.10
C HIS A 288 -12.26 -0.83 -1.39
N GLY A 289 -10.99 -1.14 -1.61
CA GLY A 289 -10.53 -2.52 -1.84
C GLY A 289 -10.77 -3.07 -3.24
N PHE A 290 -11.34 -2.28 -4.16
CA PHE A 290 -11.75 -2.75 -5.50
C PHE A 290 -10.59 -3.35 -6.31
N ILE A 291 -9.36 -2.86 -6.14
CA ILE A 291 -8.18 -3.34 -6.91
C ILE A 291 -7.90 -4.83 -6.72
N LEU A 292 -8.31 -5.40 -5.57
CA LEU A 292 -8.18 -6.82 -5.25
C LEU A 292 -9.30 -7.68 -5.87
N MET A 293 -10.29 -7.09 -6.54
CA MET A 293 -11.53 -7.76 -6.91
C MET A 293 -11.68 -7.95 -8.42
N GLY A 294 -10.57 -8.18 -9.15
CA GLY A 294 -10.56 -8.27 -10.61
C GLY A 294 -11.42 -9.39 -11.20
N ARG A 295 -11.85 -10.36 -10.42
CA ARG A 295 -12.80 -11.38 -10.88
C ARG A 295 -14.23 -10.86 -11.05
N VAL A 296 -14.58 -9.79 -10.34
CA VAL A 296 -15.95 -9.26 -10.27
C VAL A 296 -16.05 -7.77 -10.61
N LEU A 297 -14.93 -7.04 -10.61
CA LEU A 297 -14.85 -5.60 -10.91
C LEU A 297 -13.82 -5.36 -12.02
N GLU A 298 -14.26 -5.04 -13.23
CA GLU A 298 -13.38 -4.85 -14.39
C GLU A 298 -12.38 -3.69 -14.21
N GLU A 299 -12.79 -2.61 -13.54
CA GLU A 299 -11.91 -1.46 -13.28
C GLU A 299 -10.71 -1.80 -12.39
N ALA A 300 -10.75 -2.94 -11.67
CA ALA A 300 -9.58 -3.45 -10.94
C ALA A 300 -8.40 -3.71 -11.88
N HIS A 301 -8.63 -4.31 -13.04
CA HIS A 301 -7.57 -4.56 -14.04
C HIS A 301 -6.99 -3.25 -14.59
N THR A 302 -7.84 -2.24 -14.82
CA THR A 302 -7.40 -0.92 -15.23
C THR A 302 -6.54 -0.26 -14.16
N ALA A 303 -6.95 -0.36 -12.90
CA ALA A 303 -6.18 0.19 -11.76
C ALA A 303 -4.81 -0.48 -11.63
N VAL A 304 -4.75 -1.82 -11.72
CA VAL A 304 -3.49 -2.58 -11.69
C VAL A 304 -2.59 -2.17 -12.85
N ALA A 305 -3.12 -2.04 -14.07
CA ALA A 305 -2.35 -1.65 -15.25
C ALA A 305 -1.76 -0.23 -15.10
N LEU A 306 -2.53 0.73 -14.56
CA LEU A 306 -2.06 2.10 -14.30
C LEU A 306 -0.98 2.13 -13.21
N CYS A 307 -1.16 1.39 -12.11
CA CYS A 307 -0.15 1.24 -11.06
C CYS A 307 1.15 0.64 -11.62
N ALA A 308 1.05 -0.41 -12.42
CA ALA A 308 2.19 -1.06 -13.04
C ALA A 308 2.91 -0.16 -14.06
N ALA A 309 2.17 0.59 -14.87
CA ALA A 309 2.74 1.54 -15.83
C ALA A 309 3.53 2.65 -15.11
N GLU A 310 3.00 3.16 -14.01
CA GLU A 310 3.66 4.18 -13.20
C GLU A 310 4.93 3.65 -12.52
N LEU A 311 4.86 2.44 -11.93
CA LEU A 311 6.05 1.75 -11.40
C LEU A 311 7.11 1.54 -12.47
N LYS A 312 6.71 1.07 -13.65
CA LYS A 312 7.62 0.88 -14.79
C LYS A 312 8.29 2.18 -15.18
N ARG A 313 7.52 3.26 -15.32
CA ARG A 313 8.05 4.60 -15.64
C ARG A 313 9.05 5.08 -14.59
N ALA A 314 8.72 4.93 -13.30
CA ALA A 314 9.53 5.44 -12.21
C ALA A 314 10.82 4.64 -12.00
N LEU A 315 10.77 3.31 -12.20
CA LEU A 315 11.86 2.41 -11.86
C LEU A 315 12.75 2.01 -13.05
N HIS A 316 12.25 2.05 -14.31
CA HIS A 316 13.03 1.76 -15.51
C HIS A 316 13.38 3.03 -16.29
N GLY A 317 12.72 4.17 -16.01
CA GLY A 317 13.13 5.48 -16.54
C GLY A 317 14.53 5.85 -16.06
N GLY A 318 15.33 6.49 -16.91
CA GLY A 318 16.62 7.06 -16.51
C GLY A 318 16.45 8.12 -15.41
N PRO A 319 17.53 8.57 -14.76
CA PRO A 319 17.46 9.52 -13.66
C PRO A 319 16.60 10.73 -14.07
N SER A 320 15.58 11.02 -13.28
CA SER A 320 14.75 12.20 -13.48
C SER A 320 15.68 13.43 -13.53
N ARG A 321 15.59 14.18 -14.63
CA ARG A 321 16.42 15.39 -14.86
C ARG A 321 16.23 16.29 -13.62
N PRO A 322 17.31 16.72 -12.95
CA PRO A 322 17.18 17.65 -11.83
C PRO A 322 16.39 18.87 -12.25
N PRO A 323 15.59 19.50 -11.39
CA PRO A 323 14.90 20.73 -11.71
C PRO A 323 15.94 21.74 -12.24
N ARG A 324 15.65 22.33 -13.40
CA ARG A 324 16.51 23.39 -13.95
C ARG A 324 16.62 24.46 -12.88
N SER A 325 17.83 24.66 -12.34
CA SER A 325 18.13 25.83 -11.55
C SER A 325 17.72 27.04 -12.39
N GLN A 326 16.79 27.84 -11.86
CA GLN A 326 16.56 29.17 -12.42
C GLN A 326 17.83 29.98 -12.14
N SER A 327 18.80 29.85 -13.05
CA SER A 327 19.92 30.77 -13.10
C SER A 327 19.38 32.12 -13.53
N GLY A 328 19.61 33.12 -12.71
CA GLY A 328 19.27 34.50 -12.75
C GLY A 328 19.07 35.12 -14.13
N ARG A 329 18.05 35.92 -14.20
CA ARG A 329 18.07 37.10 -15.03
C ARG A 329 18.29 38.26 -14.06
N GLU A 330 19.52 38.79 -14.11
CA GLU A 330 19.79 40.18 -13.73
C GLU A 330 19.07 41.15 -14.67
#